data_f4456ffd488d19f32fbfebb500fdbdf1
#
_entry.id   f4456ffd488d19f32fbfebb500fdbdf1
#
_cell.length_a   1.000
_cell.length_b   1.000
_cell.length_c   1.000
_cell.angle_alpha   90.00
_cell.angle_beta   90.00
_cell.angle_gamma   90.00
#
_symmetry.space_group_name_H-M   'P 1'
#
loop_
_entity.id
_entity.type
_entity.pdbx_description
1 polymer ?
#
loop_
_entity_poly.entity_id
_entity_poly.type
_entity_poly.pdbx_seq_one_letter_code
_entity_poly.pdbx_strand_id
1 'polypeptide(L)'
;MSNEFEQISIKPGFMKHNGGVLFRAISENEYEFKSIINENHLNAAGITHGGYLSALIDAGAGTAAHRAAGNAPCVTISLDIKFIGASKVGEEIIGHTKILKKTNTLIFLFCELKCNDKIITSASGVWKIIKIKPSNLGPGG
;
A
#
# COMPACT_ATOMS: atom_id res chain seq x y z
N MET A 1 20.77 5.38 3.89
CA MET A 1 19.32 5.13 3.92
C MET A 1 19.09 3.71 4.37
N SER A 2 18.29 3.53 5.40
CA SER A 2 17.97 2.19 5.91
C SER A 2 16.99 1.51 4.97
N ASN A 3 17.27 0.23 4.59
CA ASN A 3 16.35 -0.61 3.83
C ASN A 3 15.52 -1.51 4.74
N GLU A 4 15.49 -1.22 6.03
CA GLU A 4 14.71 -1.97 7.00
C GLU A 4 13.24 -1.56 6.94
N PHE A 5 12.36 -2.53 7.24
CA PHE A 5 10.93 -2.25 7.36
C PHE A 5 10.65 -1.39 8.57
N GLU A 6 9.78 -0.40 8.41
CA GLU A 6 9.29 0.45 9.49
C GLU A 6 7.78 0.44 9.54
N GLN A 7 7.21 0.58 10.73
CA GLN A 7 5.76 0.69 10.89
C GLN A 7 5.30 2.07 10.42
N ILE A 8 4.40 2.11 9.43
CA ILE A 8 3.86 3.37 8.91
C ILE A 8 2.47 3.72 9.45
N SER A 9 1.80 2.76 10.07
CA SER A 9 0.44 2.95 10.59
C SER A 9 0.48 3.44 12.05
N ILE A 10 1.09 4.60 12.27
CA ILE A 10 1.31 5.15 13.61
C ILE A 10 0.16 6.01 14.11
N LYS A 11 -0.63 6.59 13.20
CA LYS A 11 -1.78 7.43 13.56
C LYS A 11 -3.05 6.58 13.65
N PRO A 12 -4.02 6.98 14.49
CA PRO A 12 -5.30 6.28 14.53
C PRO A 12 -5.96 6.25 13.16
N GLY A 13 -6.57 5.12 12.82
CA GLY A 13 -7.25 4.94 11.56
C GLY A 13 -7.40 3.47 11.19
N PHE A 14 -7.93 3.24 10.00
CA PHE A 14 -8.25 1.91 9.52
C PHE A 14 -7.05 0.95 9.54
N MET A 15 -5.90 1.38 9.03
CA MET A 15 -4.75 0.47 8.93
C MET A 15 -4.16 0.15 10.30
N LYS A 16 -4.04 1.13 11.19
CA LYS A 16 -3.57 0.87 12.54
C LYS A 16 -4.52 -0.06 13.29
N HIS A 17 -5.82 0.16 13.16
CA HIS A 17 -6.85 -0.67 13.78
C HIS A 17 -6.78 -2.12 13.30
N ASN A 18 -6.40 -2.33 12.05
CA ASN A 18 -6.33 -3.65 11.42
C ASN A 18 -4.93 -4.26 11.40
N GLY A 19 -4.05 -3.86 12.32
CA GLY A 19 -2.75 -4.49 12.52
C GLY A 19 -1.56 -3.74 11.92
N GLY A 20 -1.79 -2.69 11.16
CA GLY A 20 -0.73 -1.86 10.61
C GLY A 20 -0.02 -2.46 9.41
N VAL A 21 0.88 -1.67 8.85
CA VAL A 21 1.66 -2.03 7.67
C VAL A 21 3.13 -1.71 7.92
N LEU A 22 4.00 -2.65 7.62
CA LEU A 22 5.44 -2.44 7.61
C LEU A 22 5.86 -2.08 6.19
N PHE A 23 6.74 -1.08 6.06
CA PHE A 23 7.08 -0.49 4.77
C PHE A 23 8.57 -0.20 4.69
N ARG A 24 9.15 -0.36 3.49
CA ARG A 24 10.53 0.05 3.22
C ARG A 24 10.69 0.52 1.76
N ALA A 25 11.66 1.40 1.55
CA ALA A 25 12.11 1.77 0.22
C ALA A 25 13.25 0.82 -0.20
N ILE A 26 13.20 0.34 -1.44
CA ILE A 26 14.28 -0.44 -2.05
C ILE A 26 15.14 0.49 -2.90
N SER A 27 14.49 1.39 -3.65
CA SER A 27 15.14 2.42 -4.46
C SER A 27 14.19 3.61 -4.59
N GLU A 28 14.53 4.60 -5.40
CA GLU A 28 13.65 5.73 -5.67
C GLU A 28 12.33 5.30 -6.31
N ASN A 29 12.34 4.19 -7.03
CA ASN A 29 11.21 3.74 -7.82
C ASN A 29 10.62 2.41 -7.37
N GLU A 30 11.17 1.79 -6.34
CA GLU A 30 10.70 0.51 -5.85
C GLU A 30 10.56 0.50 -4.34
N TYR A 31 9.46 -0.09 -3.87
CA TYR A 31 9.08 -0.11 -2.46
C TYR A 31 8.46 -1.45 -2.11
N GLU A 32 8.62 -1.86 -0.86
CA GLU A 32 7.96 -3.05 -0.33
C GLU A 32 7.19 -2.73 0.93
N PHE A 33 6.11 -3.46 1.14
CA PHE A 33 5.34 -3.39 2.36
C PHE A 33 4.83 -4.78 2.71
N LYS A 34 4.45 -4.99 3.96
CA LYS A 34 3.97 -6.31 4.39
C LYS A 34 3.00 -6.22 5.55
N SER A 35 2.18 -7.27 5.64
CA SER A 35 1.17 -7.44 6.67
C SER A 35 0.98 -8.93 6.94
N ILE A 36 0.74 -9.27 8.21
CA ILE A 36 0.36 -10.63 8.59
C ILE A 36 -1.14 -10.67 8.73
N ILE A 37 -1.79 -11.65 8.09
CA ILE A 37 -3.24 -11.78 8.09
C ILE A 37 -3.73 -12.27 9.44
N ASN A 38 -4.72 -11.59 10.00
CA ASN A 38 -5.39 -11.99 11.23
C ASN A 38 -6.90 -12.18 11.01
N GLU A 39 -7.61 -12.58 12.05
CA GLU A 39 -9.05 -12.87 11.98
C GLU A 39 -9.90 -11.71 11.47
N ASN A 40 -9.48 -10.47 11.77
CA ASN A 40 -10.24 -9.28 11.37
C ASN A 40 -10.15 -9.00 9.87
N HIS A 41 -9.25 -9.70 9.17
CA HIS A 41 -9.05 -9.53 7.73
C HIS A 41 -9.85 -10.50 6.87
N LEU A 42 -10.61 -11.43 7.49
CA LEU A 42 -11.26 -12.51 6.77
C LEU A 42 -12.62 -12.13 6.21
N ASN A 43 -12.98 -12.78 5.11
CA ASN A 43 -14.34 -12.77 4.59
C ASN A 43 -15.13 -13.96 5.16
N ALA A 44 -16.39 -14.10 4.74
CA ALA A 44 -17.28 -15.16 5.23
C ALA A 44 -16.78 -16.57 4.86
N ALA A 45 -15.95 -16.70 3.84
CA ALA A 45 -15.38 -17.99 3.42
C ALA A 45 -14.10 -18.35 4.21
N GLY A 46 -13.65 -17.49 5.12
CA GLY A 46 -12.47 -17.76 5.94
C GLY A 46 -11.13 -17.50 5.26
N ILE A 47 -11.14 -16.77 4.15
CA ILE A 47 -9.93 -16.31 3.49
C ILE A 47 -9.86 -14.79 3.56
N THR A 48 -8.71 -14.21 3.26
CA THR A 48 -8.52 -12.77 3.34
C THR A 48 -9.52 -12.03 2.45
N HIS A 49 -10.22 -11.06 3.03
CA HIS A 49 -11.20 -10.25 2.34
C HIS A 49 -10.52 -9.38 1.27
N GLY A 50 -11.10 -9.34 0.07
CA GLY A 50 -10.58 -8.50 -1.00
C GLY A 50 -10.54 -7.02 -0.64
N GLY A 51 -11.46 -6.58 0.21
CA GLY A 51 -11.45 -5.21 0.74
C GLY A 51 -10.22 -4.92 1.59
N TYR A 52 -9.75 -5.89 2.38
CA TYR A 52 -8.51 -5.71 3.14
C TYR A 52 -7.29 -5.66 2.22
N LEU A 53 -7.23 -6.56 1.22
CA LEU A 53 -6.14 -6.53 0.24
C LEU A 53 -6.11 -5.19 -0.51
N SER A 54 -7.28 -4.66 -0.85
CA SER A 54 -7.40 -3.34 -1.49
C SER A 54 -6.90 -2.23 -0.58
N ALA A 55 -7.26 -2.26 0.70
CA ALA A 55 -6.80 -1.29 1.68
C ALA A 55 -5.28 -1.39 1.88
N LEU A 56 -4.73 -2.60 1.90
CA LEU A 56 -3.31 -2.84 2.03
C LEU A 56 -2.54 -2.24 0.84
N ILE A 57 -3.04 -2.44 -0.38
CA ILE A 57 -2.46 -1.83 -1.58
C ILE A 57 -2.55 -0.31 -1.50
N ASP A 58 -3.72 0.22 -1.17
CA ASP A 58 -3.91 1.66 -1.09
C ASP A 58 -2.96 2.30 -0.07
N ALA A 59 -2.78 1.67 1.08
CA ALA A 59 -1.87 2.16 2.11
C ALA A 59 -0.40 2.04 1.69
N GLY A 60 0.02 0.87 1.21
CA GLY A 60 1.41 0.62 0.84
C GLY A 60 1.84 1.35 -0.42
N ALA A 61 1.06 1.23 -1.49
CA ALA A 61 1.36 1.92 -2.74
C ALA A 61 1.15 3.43 -2.61
N GLY A 62 0.18 3.87 -1.80
CA GLY A 62 -0.02 5.29 -1.52
C GLY A 62 1.17 5.90 -0.78
N THR A 63 1.77 5.16 0.16
CA THR A 63 2.99 5.59 0.83
C THR A 63 4.16 5.66 -0.15
N ALA A 64 4.25 4.68 -1.07
CA ALA A 64 5.26 4.69 -2.12
C ALA A 64 5.10 5.93 -3.02
N ALA A 65 3.88 6.26 -3.40
CA ALA A 65 3.60 7.47 -4.20
C ALA A 65 4.03 8.73 -3.45
N HIS A 66 3.70 8.82 -2.17
CA HIS A 66 4.10 9.93 -1.31
C HIS A 66 5.63 10.08 -1.26
N ARG A 67 6.35 8.99 -1.03
CA ARG A 67 7.82 9.00 -1.01
C ARG A 67 8.41 9.38 -2.36
N ALA A 68 7.87 8.82 -3.45
CA ALA A 68 8.32 9.13 -4.80
C ALA A 68 8.05 10.60 -5.18
N ALA A 69 7.04 11.20 -4.60
CA ALA A 69 6.69 12.61 -4.80
C ALA A 69 7.49 13.57 -3.91
N GLY A 70 8.59 13.11 -3.31
CA GLY A 70 9.42 13.94 -2.43
C GLY A 70 8.72 14.27 -1.11
N ASN A 71 7.91 13.35 -0.61
CA ASN A 71 7.10 13.48 0.60
C ASN A 71 5.97 14.51 0.47
N ALA A 72 5.56 14.83 -0.75
CA ALA A 72 4.37 15.64 -0.96
C ALA A 72 3.10 14.80 -0.67
N PRO A 73 2.04 15.42 -0.15
CA PRO A 73 0.78 14.71 0.02
C PRO A 73 0.26 14.20 -1.33
N CYS A 74 -0.24 12.97 -1.33
CA CYS A 74 -0.82 12.35 -2.53
C CYS A 74 -2.19 11.77 -2.18
N VAL A 75 -3.10 11.80 -3.16
CA VAL A 75 -4.42 11.17 -3.03
C VAL A 75 -4.64 10.19 -4.16
N THR A 76 -5.26 9.07 -3.86
CA THR A 76 -5.59 8.03 -4.84
C THR A 76 -6.65 8.56 -5.80
N ILE A 77 -6.35 8.52 -7.11
CA ILE A 77 -7.34 8.85 -8.14
C ILE A 77 -7.99 7.58 -8.66
N SER A 78 -7.19 6.58 -8.94
CA SER A 78 -7.66 5.35 -9.58
C SER A 78 -6.84 4.17 -9.08
N LEU A 79 -7.52 3.05 -8.85
CA LEU A 79 -6.89 1.82 -8.42
C LEU A 79 -7.63 0.66 -9.07
N ASP A 80 -6.96 -0.02 -10.00
CA ASP A 80 -7.49 -1.19 -10.70
C ASP A 80 -6.83 -2.42 -10.10
N ILE A 81 -7.64 -3.31 -9.49
CA ILE A 81 -7.14 -4.45 -8.74
C ILE A 81 -7.69 -5.74 -9.32
N LYS A 82 -6.80 -6.73 -9.53
CA LYS A 82 -7.16 -8.08 -9.90
C LYS A 82 -6.86 -9.01 -8.73
N PHE A 83 -7.86 -9.76 -8.28
CA PHE A 83 -7.71 -10.75 -7.21
C PHE A 83 -7.46 -12.11 -7.86
N ILE A 84 -6.29 -12.67 -7.63
CA ILE A 84 -5.79 -13.83 -8.36
C ILE A 84 -5.74 -15.07 -7.49
N GLY A 85 -5.38 -14.92 -6.22
CA GLY A 85 -5.23 -16.04 -5.29
C GLY A 85 -5.73 -15.71 -3.91
N ALA A 86 -5.72 -16.71 -3.02
CA ALA A 86 -6.23 -16.60 -1.66
C ALA A 86 -5.08 -16.59 -0.64
N SER A 87 -5.34 -16.00 0.52
CA SER A 87 -4.46 -16.06 1.67
C SER A 87 -5.28 -16.32 2.94
N LYS A 88 -4.59 -16.79 4.00
CA LYS A 88 -5.22 -17.26 5.24
C LYS A 88 -4.61 -16.58 6.45
N VAL A 89 -5.27 -16.72 7.59
CA VAL A 89 -4.75 -16.26 8.89
C VAL A 89 -3.35 -16.82 9.12
N GLY A 90 -2.47 -15.96 9.61
CA GLY A 90 -1.08 -16.31 9.93
C GLY A 90 -0.12 -16.16 8.76
N GLU A 91 -0.62 -16.06 7.53
CA GLU A 91 0.24 -15.88 6.37
C GLU A 91 0.69 -14.44 6.23
N GLU A 92 1.91 -14.25 5.76
CA GLU A 92 2.47 -12.93 5.49
C GLU A 92 2.23 -12.54 4.04
N ILE A 93 1.67 -11.37 3.84
CA ILE A 93 1.50 -10.77 2.52
C ILE A 93 2.63 -9.77 2.32
N ILE A 94 3.33 -9.90 1.20
CA ILE A 94 4.39 -8.96 0.82
C ILE A 94 3.94 -8.23 -0.44
N GLY A 95 3.86 -6.91 -0.34
CA GLY A 95 3.56 -6.03 -1.46
C GLY A 95 4.84 -5.47 -2.06
N HIS A 96 4.86 -5.38 -3.37
CA HIS A 96 5.94 -4.74 -4.11
C HIS A 96 5.34 -3.69 -5.02
N THR A 97 5.81 -2.47 -4.92
CA THR A 97 5.35 -1.34 -5.74
C THR A 97 6.49 -0.82 -6.59
N LYS A 98 6.19 -0.64 -7.88
CA LYS A 98 7.11 -0.02 -8.82
C LYS A 98 6.49 1.25 -9.37
N ILE A 99 7.22 2.36 -9.26
CA ILE A 99 6.81 3.63 -9.87
C ILE A 99 7.12 3.55 -11.36
N LEU A 100 6.09 3.67 -12.19
CA LEU A 100 6.23 3.60 -13.64
C LEU A 100 6.54 4.96 -14.23
N LYS A 101 5.89 6.01 -13.73
CA LYS A 101 6.11 7.37 -14.18
C LYS A 101 5.67 8.37 -13.13
N LYS A 102 6.47 9.41 -12.98
CA LYS A 102 6.15 10.58 -12.18
C LYS A 102 6.06 11.80 -13.11
N THR A 103 4.96 12.53 -13.02
CA THR A 103 4.82 13.85 -13.67
C THR A 103 4.79 14.92 -12.58
N ASN A 104 4.58 16.17 -12.96
CA ASN A 104 4.46 17.26 -11.98
C ASN A 104 3.25 17.09 -11.06
N THR A 105 2.22 16.36 -11.50
CA THR A 105 0.95 16.28 -10.77
C THR A 105 0.49 14.85 -10.49
N LEU A 106 1.10 13.84 -11.14
CA LEU A 106 0.62 12.47 -11.06
C LEU A 106 1.76 11.48 -10.83
N ILE A 107 1.44 10.41 -10.12
CA ILE A 107 2.29 9.23 -9.97
C ILE A 107 1.52 8.04 -10.56
N PHE A 108 2.14 7.36 -11.52
CA PHE A 108 1.63 6.11 -12.10
C PHE A 108 2.46 4.96 -11.53
N LEU A 109 1.81 3.93 -11.02
CA LEU A 109 2.52 2.81 -10.41
C LEU A 109 1.84 1.48 -10.68
N PHE A 110 2.62 0.42 -10.47
CA PHE A 110 2.18 -0.96 -10.49
C PHE A 110 2.49 -1.59 -9.14
N CYS A 111 1.60 -2.46 -8.66
CA CYS A 111 1.75 -3.12 -7.36
C CYS A 111 1.31 -4.56 -7.43
N GLU A 112 2.08 -5.45 -6.81
CA GLU A 112 1.73 -6.86 -6.65
C GLU A 112 1.73 -7.22 -5.17
N LEU A 113 0.80 -8.10 -4.77
CA LEU A 113 0.85 -8.75 -3.47
C LEU A 113 1.18 -10.21 -3.67
N LYS A 114 2.13 -10.71 -2.89
CA LYS A 114 2.53 -12.12 -2.88
C LYS A 114 2.30 -12.75 -1.52
N CYS A 115 1.95 -14.01 -1.54
CA CYS A 115 1.85 -14.86 -0.37
C CYS A 115 2.54 -16.18 -0.72
N ASN A 116 3.54 -16.59 0.09
CA ASN A 116 4.35 -17.78 -0.19
C ASN A 116 4.92 -17.79 -1.61
N ASP A 117 5.46 -16.64 -2.05
CA ASP A 117 6.04 -16.41 -3.38
C ASP A 117 5.06 -16.52 -4.55
N LYS A 118 3.76 -16.63 -4.28
CA LYS A 118 2.74 -16.64 -5.33
C LYS A 118 2.02 -15.30 -5.38
N ILE A 119 1.81 -14.79 -6.58
CA ILE A 119 1.03 -13.55 -6.76
C ILE A 119 -0.42 -13.85 -6.41
N ILE A 120 -0.97 -13.12 -5.45
CA ILE A 120 -2.38 -13.22 -5.07
C ILE A 120 -3.20 -12.02 -5.53
N THR A 121 -2.53 -10.89 -5.79
CA THR A 121 -3.22 -9.66 -6.21
C THR A 121 -2.26 -8.88 -7.10
N SER A 122 -2.80 -8.27 -8.14
CA SER A 122 -2.07 -7.42 -9.07
C SER A 122 -2.86 -6.13 -9.26
N ALA A 123 -2.17 -4.99 -9.23
CA ALA A 123 -2.85 -3.69 -9.31
C ALA A 123 -2.04 -2.68 -10.09
N SER A 124 -2.76 -1.77 -10.73
CA SER A 124 -2.20 -0.53 -11.25
C SER A 124 -2.97 0.63 -10.65
N GLY A 125 -2.28 1.76 -10.45
CA GLY A 125 -2.91 2.90 -9.82
C GLY A 125 -2.31 4.22 -10.23
N VAL A 126 -3.09 5.27 -9.98
CA VAL A 126 -2.69 6.65 -10.23
C VAL A 126 -2.97 7.47 -8.98
N TRP A 127 -1.97 8.21 -8.53
CA TRP A 127 -2.08 9.13 -7.40
C TRP A 127 -1.86 10.56 -7.87
N LYS A 128 -2.62 11.48 -7.33
CA LYS A 128 -2.43 12.90 -7.58
C LYS A 128 -1.56 13.50 -6.49
N ILE A 129 -0.53 14.24 -6.92
CA ILE A 129 0.32 15.01 -6.02
C ILE A 129 -0.40 16.31 -5.68
N ILE A 130 -0.60 16.53 -4.38
CA ILE A 130 -1.31 17.73 -3.90
C ILE A 130 -0.27 18.81 -3.57
N LYS A 131 -0.35 19.93 -4.28
CA LYS A 131 0.59 21.05 -4.11
C LYS A 131 -0.03 22.14 -3.25
N ILE A 132 -0.41 21.78 -2.03
CA ILE A 132 -0.90 22.74 -1.05
C ILE A 132 -0.09 22.58 0.24
N LYS A 133 -0.18 23.59 1.12
CA LYS A 133 0.53 23.54 2.39
C LYS A 133 0.01 22.34 3.20
N PRO A 134 0.91 21.49 3.75
CA PRO A 134 0.49 20.32 4.53
C PRO A 134 -0.49 20.63 5.66
N SER A 135 -0.40 21.81 6.26
CA SER A 135 -1.30 22.25 7.32
C SER A 135 -2.77 22.34 6.89
N ASN A 136 -3.05 22.42 5.58
CA ASN A 136 -4.40 22.53 5.05
C ASN A 136 -5.05 21.19 4.76
N LEU A 137 -4.28 20.10 4.81
CA LEU A 137 -4.77 18.78 4.45
C LEU A 137 -5.14 17.89 5.63
N GLY A 138 -4.65 18.22 6.80
CA GLY A 138 -4.70 17.24 7.87
C GLY A 138 -3.84 16.01 7.54
N PRO A 139 -3.68 15.09 8.47
CA PRO A 139 -2.87 13.88 8.27
C PRO A 139 -3.56 12.95 7.28
N GLY A 140 -2.89 12.68 6.16
CA GLY A 140 -3.30 11.69 5.21
C GLY A 140 -3.22 10.29 5.83
N GLY A 141 -4.17 9.46 5.54
CA GLY A 141 -4.28 8.17 6.20
C GLY A 141 -3.99 6.98 5.34
#